data_6a7c35f3305a504be3751858b8424404
#
_entry.id   6a7c35f3305a504be3751858b8424404
#
_cell.length_a   1.000
_cell.length_b   1.000
_cell.length_c   1.000
_cell.angle_alpha   90.00
_cell.angle_beta   90.00
_cell.angle_gamma   90.00
#
_symmetry.space_group_name_H-M   'P 1'
#
loop_
_entity.id
_entity.type
_entity.pdbx_description
1 polymer ?
#
loop_
_entity_poly.entity_id
_entity_poly.type
_entity_poly.pdbx_seq_one_letter_code
_entity_poly.pdbx_strand_id
1 'polypeptide(L)'
;MSSAPPAALFLADGSRFDGYGLADGLALGEAVFYTGMTGYEEALTDPSYAGQILTFTYPMIGNYGISGSASQYPRACAAGTVVKQIARHPSHHLCRTDLPAWLMEQNVPTLIGADTRSITIALREHGTIAGALAVGDGALGEAERKLADFVRGDIDAGLVASVATRTTTVEGPEDGVPVALIDCGVKRAILRELQALGARITVLPYDASSDEVMASQPKAVFVSPGPGDPTDLPVTIDTLRELRGRTPLFGVCLGHQLLALAYGGSTYKLPYGHRGGNQPVRDVAGEVIVTAHNHGYAVDAASLPDELEATMTNLNDGTNEGFQHRTLPVAAVQFHPEASPGPFDARKLFARWFESAGLSQR
;
A
#
# COMPACT_ATOMS: atom_id res chain seq x y z
N MET A 1 -11.13 6.14 -37.23
CA MET A 1 -10.73 6.04 -35.81
C MET A 1 -11.25 4.71 -35.32
N SER A 2 -10.40 3.76 -34.91
CA SER A 2 -10.84 2.53 -34.26
C SER A 2 -11.68 2.92 -33.05
N SER A 3 -12.88 2.37 -32.89
CA SER A 3 -13.65 2.58 -31.66
C SER A 3 -12.89 1.96 -30.51
N ALA A 4 -12.84 2.64 -29.36
CA ALA A 4 -12.24 2.08 -28.14
C ALA A 4 -12.86 0.70 -27.85
N PRO A 5 -12.07 -0.30 -27.43
CA PRO A 5 -12.58 -1.64 -27.15
C PRO A 5 -13.61 -1.60 -26.01
N PRO A 6 -14.67 -2.45 -26.07
CA PRO A 6 -15.61 -2.58 -24.97
C PRO A 6 -14.87 -3.10 -23.72
N ALA A 7 -15.31 -2.66 -22.53
CA ALA A 7 -14.73 -3.10 -21.28
C ALA A 7 -15.78 -3.21 -20.19
N ALA A 8 -15.57 -4.12 -19.24
CA ALA A 8 -16.44 -4.26 -18.08
C ALA A 8 -15.66 -4.73 -16.83
N LEU A 9 -16.14 -4.30 -15.68
CA LEU A 9 -15.81 -4.86 -14.38
C LEU A 9 -16.91 -5.82 -13.96
N PHE A 10 -16.55 -7.07 -13.67
CA PHE A 10 -17.40 -8.10 -13.08
C PHE A 10 -17.00 -8.27 -11.61
N LEU A 11 -17.95 -8.29 -10.71
CA LEU A 11 -17.74 -8.53 -9.29
C LEU A 11 -18.29 -9.91 -8.88
N ALA A 12 -17.73 -10.50 -7.84
CA ALA A 12 -18.13 -11.84 -7.39
C ALA A 12 -19.56 -11.92 -6.86
N ASP A 13 -20.21 -10.79 -6.54
CA ASP A 13 -21.62 -10.70 -6.18
C ASP A 13 -22.58 -10.77 -7.39
N GLY A 14 -22.04 -10.88 -8.61
CA GLY A 14 -22.78 -10.88 -9.87
C GLY A 14 -22.97 -9.48 -10.49
N SER A 15 -22.52 -8.42 -9.84
CA SER A 15 -22.60 -7.06 -10.38
C SER A 15 -21.68 -6.91 -11.61
N ARG A 16 -22.13 -6.13 -12.60
CA ARG A 16 -21.38 -5.79 -13.80
C ARG A 16 -21.48 -4.30 -14.10
N PHE A 17 -20.34 -3.70 -14.43
CA PHE A 17 -20.22 -2.28 -14.78
C PHE A 17 -19.52 -2.13 -16.13
N ASP A 18 -20.24 -1.63 -17.11
CA ASP A 18 -19.76 -1.50 -18.49
C ASP A 18 -19.14 -0.13 -18.77
N GLY A 19 -18.29 -0.10 -19.80
CA GLY A 19 -17.65 1.09 -20.33
C GLY A 19 -16.77 0.75 -21.54
N TYR A 20 -15.65 1.43 -21.67
CA TYR A 20 -14.67 1.18 -22.74
C TYR A 20 -13.25 1.18 -22.17
N GLY A 21 -12.31 0.58 -22.89
CA GLY A 21 -10.93 0.40 -22.44
C GLY A 21 -9.89 1.06 -23.32
N LEU A 22 -8.61 0.98 -22.91
CA LEU A 22 -7.47 1.49 -23.67
C LEU A 22 -6.82 0.42 -24.55
N ALA A 23 -6.58 -0.77 -23.99
CA ALA A 23 -5.94 -1.90 -24.64
C ALA A 23 -6.56 -3.20 -24.13
N ASP A 24 -6.61 -4.21 -24.97
CA ASP A 24 -7.16 -5.53 -24.62
C ASP A 24 -6.41 -6.15 -23.46
N GLY A 25 -7.15 -6.78 -22.54
CA GLY A 25 -6.55 -7.43 -21.37
C GLY A 25 -7.58 -7.90 -20.35
N LEU A 26 -7.13 -8.73 -19.43
CA LEU A 26 -7.91 -9.24 -18.30
C LEU A 26 -7.08 -9.09 -17.01
N ALA A 27 -7.64 -8.41 -16.01
CA ALA A 27 -7.10 -8.38 -14.66
C ALA A 27 -8.05 -9.09 -13.71
N LEU A 28 -7.50 -9.91 -12.82
CA LEU A 28 -8.18 -10.50 -11.69
C LEU A 28 -7.60 -9.89 -10.42
N GLY A 29 -8.43 -9.63 -9.43
CA GLY A 29 -7.95 -9.02 -8.18
C GLY A 29 -9.09 -8.67 -7.23
N GLU A 30 -8.75 -8.20 -6.05
CA GLU A 30 -9.69 -7.63 -5.13
C GLU A 30 -10.13 -6.24 -5.64
N ALA A 31 -11.43 -6.04 -5.85
CA ALA A 31 -11.97 -4.74 -6.25
C ALA A 31 -11.99 -3.80 -5.04
N VAL A 32 -11.33 -2.65 -5.20
CA VAL A 32 -11.20 -1.63 -4.15
C VAL A 32 -11.45 -0.23 -4.70
N PHE A 33 -11.66 0.76 -3.82
CA PHE A 33 -11.84 2.15 -4.25
C PHE A 33 -10.88 3.09 -3.51
N TYR A 34 -10.47 4.15 -4.21
CA TYR A 34 -9.59 5.19 -3.72
C TYR A 34 -10.33 6.54 -3.70
N THR A 35 -10.36 7.21 -2.54
CA THR A 35 -11.12 8.45 -2.33
C THR A 35 -10.31 9.73 -2.51
N GLY A 36 -9.01 9.64 -2.78
CA GLY A 36 -8.16 10.80 -3.02
C GLY A 36 -8.51 11.54 -4.31
N MET A 37 -8.47 12.87 -4.27
CA MET A 37 -8.69 13.73 -5.45
C MET A 37 -7.46 13.84 -6.35
N THR A 38 -6.28 13.57 -5.80
CA THR A 38 -4.96 13.65 -6.44
C THR A 38 -4.14 12.43 -6.07
N GLY A 39 -2.95 12.28 -6.66
CA GLY A 39 -2.03 11.20 -6.29
C GLY A 39 -2.29 9.89 -7.04
N TYR A 40 -2.86 9.94 -8.25
CA TYR A 40 -3.12 8.74 -9.02
C TYR A 40 -1.83 8.07 -9.52
N GLU A 41 -0.75 8.82 -9.80
CA GLU A 41 0.56 8.26 -10.17
C GLU A 41 1.14 7.47 -8.99
N GLU A 42 1.12 8.07 -7.80
CA GLU A 42 1.57 7.43 -6.56
C GLU A 42 0.73 6.19 -6.25
N ALA A 43 -0.60 6.28 -6.33
CA ALA A 43 -1.49 5.16 -6.04
C ALA A 43 -1.32 4.00 -7.03
N LEU A 44 -1.25 4.28 -8.34
CA LEU A 44 -1.05 3.24 -9.36
C LEU A 44 0.31 2.53 -9.24
N THR A 45 1.31 3.20 -8.68
CA THR A 45 2.66 2.66 -8.46
C THR A 45 2.94 2.25 -7.02
N ASP A 46 1.97 2.32 -6.11
CA ASP A 46 2.13 1.85 -4.73
C ASP A 46 2.09 0.31 -4.70
N PRO A 47 3.17 -0.37 -4.25
CA PRO A 47 3.21 -1.82 -4.16
C PRO A 47 2.07 -2.45 -3.37
N SER A 48 1.51 -1.74 -2.40
CA SER A 48 0.39 -2.22 -1.59
C SER A 48 -0.93 -2.40 -2.37
N TYR A 49 -1.00 -1.90 -3.63
CA TYR A 49 -2.12 -2.20 -4.54
C TYR A 49 -1.88 -3.44 -5.43
N ALA A 50 -0.80 -4.19 -5.25
CA ALA A 50 -0.62 -5.43 -6.00
C ALA A 50 -1.80 -6.39 -5.74
N GLY A 51 -2.30 -7.04 -6.80
CA GLY A 51 -3.47 -7.90 -6.72
C GLY A 51 -4.82 -7.17 -6.60
N GLN A 52 -4.86 -5.83 -6.70
CA GLN A 52 -6.09 -5.06 -6.56
C GLN A 52 -6.52 -4.36 -7.86
N ILE A 53 -7.82 -4.34 -8.13
CA ILE A 53 -8.46 -3.53 -9.19
C ILE A 53 -8.91 -2.22 -8.55
N LEU A 54 -8.23 -1.13 -8.89
CA LEU A 54 -8.36 0.16 -8.23
C LEU A 54 -9.39 1.06 -8.92
N THR A 55 -10.51 1.33 -8.25
CA THR A 55 -11.53 2.29 -8.71
C THR A 55 -11.27 3.68 -8.13
N PHE A 56 -11.00 4.66 -9.01
CA PHE A 56 -10.91 6.06 -8.59
C PHE A 56 -12.30 6.68 -8.46
N THR A 57 -12.65 7.12 -7.25
CA THR A 57 -13.96 7.75 -6.98
C THR A 57 -14.03 9.19 -7.48
N TYR A 58 -12.88 9.87 -7.61
CA TYR A 58 -12.81 11.20 -8.18
C TYR A 58 -13.14 11.15 -9.68
N PRO A 59 -14.07 12.02 -10.17
CA PRO A 59 -14.65 11.87 -11.51
C PRO A 59 -13.65 11.94 -12.66
N MET A 60 -12.55 12.67 -12.52
CA MET A 60 -11.54 12.85 -13.55
C MET A 60 -10.13 12.73 -12.98
N ILE A 61 -9.32 11.84 -13.55
CA ILE A 61 -7.88 11.74 -13.26
C ILE A 61 -7.05 11.99 -14.53
N GLY A 62 -5.72 12.01 -14.42
CA GLY A 62 -4.83 12.23 -15.57
C GLY A 62 -4.57 13.69 -15.89
N ASN A 63 -5.14 14.64 -15.13
CA ASN A 63 -5.09 16.08 -15.41
C ASN A 63 -3.68 16.70 -15.28
N TYR A 64 -2.77 16.08 -14.54
CA TYR A 64 -1.36 16.51 -14.45
C TYR A 64 -0.38 15.54 -15.12
N GLY A 65 -0.87 14.47 -15.78
CA GLY A 65 -0.04 13.45 -16.45
C GLY A 65 0.74 12.58 -15.48
N ILE A 66 1.79 11.96 -15.99
CA ILE A 66 2.74 11.14 -15.23
C ILE A 66 4.08 11.85 -15.24
N SER A 67 4.67 12.05 -14.08
CA SER A 67 5.96 12.72 -13.88
C SER A 67 7.14 11.75 -13.81
N GLY A 68 6.91 10.51 -13.37
CA GLY A 68 7.90 9.53 -13.00
C GLY A 68 8.62 9.85 -11.68
N SER A 69 8.62 11.10 -11.24
CA SER A 69 9.23 11.52 -9.97
C SER A 69 8.34 11.24 -8.76
N ALA A 70 7.02 11.19 -8.95
CA ALA A 70 6.03 10.85 -7.95
C ALA A 70 5.83 9.33 -7.80
N SER A 71 6.27 8.54 -8.78
CA SER A 71 6.15 7.08 -8.77
C SER A 71 6.83 6.47 -7.54
N GLN A 72 6.12 5.55 -6.89
CA GLN A 72 6.58 4.88 -5.67
C GLN A 72 7.32 3.58 -5.95
N TYR A 73 7.12 3.01 -7.14
CA TYR A 73 7.74 1.79 -7.64
C TYR A 73 8.07 1.95 -9.13
N PRO A 74 9.02 1.19 -9.70
CA PRO A 74 9.43 1.35 -11.11
C PRO A 74 8.35 1.06 -12.16
N ARG A 75 7.27 0.36 -11.78
CA ARG A 75 6.16 -0.01 -12.65
C ARG A 75 4.81 0.22 -11.95
N ALA A 76 3.72 0.10 -12.71
CA ALA A 76 2.39 -0.01 -12.12
C ALA A 76 2.29 -1.27 -11.27
N CYS A 77 1.64 -1.16 -10.11
CA CYS A 77 1.42 -2.25 -9.16
C CYS A 77 -0.04 -2.69 -9.12
N ALA A 78 -1.00 -1.78 -9.32
CA ALA A 78 -2.40 -2.13 -9.42
C ALA A 78 -2.64 -3.12 -10.58
N ALA A 79 -3.42 -4.18 -10.34
CA ALA A 79 -3.74 -5.20 -11.33
C ALA A 79 -4.57 -4.65 -12.48
N GLY A 80 -5.44 -3.68 -12.19
CA GLY A 80 -6.27 -2.97 -13.16
C GLY A 80 -6.81 -1.68 -12.57
N THR A 81 -7.35 -0.80 -13.39
CA THR A 81 -7.92 0.47 -12.91
C THR A 81 -9.25 0.80 -13.53
N VAL A 82 -10.14 1.39 -12.74
CA VAL A 82 -11.47 1.83 -13.17
C VAL A 82 -11.61 3.32 -12.92
N VAL A 83 -12.00 4.06 -13.96
CA VAL A 83 -12.13 5.52 -13.91
C VAL A 83 -13.40 5.98 -14.58
N LYS A 84 -13.98 7.08 -14.10
CA LYS A 84 -15.10 7.71 -14.77
C LYS A 84 -14.65 8.43 -16.05
N GLN A 85 -13.55 9.21 -15.92
CA GLN A 85 -13.02 9.98 -17.05
C GLN A 85 -11.52 10.20 -16.89
N ILE A 86 -10.80 10.19 -18.02
CA ILE A 86 -9.39 10.60 -18.08
C ILE A 86 -9.31 11.96 -18.78
N ALA A 87 -8.49 12.87 -18.24
CA ALA A 87 -8.23 14.17 -18.84
C ALA A 87 -7.61 14.02 -20.23
N ARG A 88 -8.15 14.74 -21.23
CA ARG A 88 -7.66 14.67 -22.62
C ARG A 88 -6.26 15.26 -22.81
N HIS A 89 -5.97 16.29 -22.03
CA HIS A 89 -4.72 17.04 -22.11
C HIS A 89 -4.19 17.28 -20.69
N PRO A 90 -3.11 16.62 -20.29
CA PRO A 90 -2.47 16.92 -18.99
C PRO A 90 -1.83 18.30 -19.04
N SER A 91 -1.87 19.01 -17.90
CA SER A 91 -1.32 20.34 -17.78
C SER A 91 -0.54 20.50 -16.47
N HIS A 92 0.73 20.11 -16.49
CA HIS A 92 1.65 20.25 -15.36
C HIS A 92 3.11 20.31 -15.85
N HIS A 93 3.93 21.15 -15.23
CA HIS A 93 5.33 21.37 -15.65
C HIS A 93 6.22 20.12 -15.51
N LEU A 94 5.85 19.16 -14.66
CA LEU A 94 6.56 17.87 -14.50
C LEU A 94 5.98 16.76 -15.38
N CYS A 95 4.94 17.00 -16.16
CA CYS A 95 4.33 16.00 -17.02
C CYS A 95 5.34 15.51 -18.08
N ARG A 96 5.60 14.20 -18.11
CA ARG A 96 6.45 13.53 -19.11
C ARG A 96 5.62 12.77 -20.15
N THR A 97 4.52 12.18 -19.71
CA THR A 97 3.60 11.44 -20.58
C THR A 97 2.17 11.58 -20.06
N ASP A 98 1.18 11.40 -20.92
CA ASP A 98 -0.21 11.34 -20.48
C ASP A 98 -0.55 9.99 -19.82
N LEU A 99 -1.59 9.99 -19.00
CA LEU A 99 -2.00 8.80 -18.25
C LEU A 99 -2.42 7.63 -19.17
N PRO A 100 -3.20 7.81 -20.27
CA PRO A 100 -3.54 6.73 -21.16
C PRO A 100 -2.32 6.06 -21.80
N ALA A 101 -1.37 6.83 -22.32
CA ALA A 101 -0.17 6.29 -22.94
C ALA A 101 0.65 5.48 -21.93
N TRP A 102 0.79 6.00 -20.71
CA TRP A 102 1.51 5.31 -19.64
C TRP A 102 0.81 4.01 -19.20
N LEU A 103 -0.53 4.00 -19.05
CA LEU A 103 -1.29 2.80 -18.68
C LEU A 103 -1.15 1.70 -19.75
N MET A 104 -1.16 2.08 -21.03
CA MET A 104 -0.91 1.15 -22.14
C MET A 104 0.52 0.60 -22.12
N GLU A 105 1.54 1.44 -21.90
CA GLU A 105 2.94 1.03 -21.77
C GLU A 105 3.13 0.06 -20.60
N GLN A 106 2.45 0.30 -19.47
CA GLN A 106 2.49 -0.55 -18.29
C GLN A 106 1.60 -1.81 -18.41
N ASN A 107 0.86 -1.98 -19.50
CA ASN A 107 -0.11 -3.07 -19.72
C ASN A 107 -1.15 -3.20 -18.60
N VAL A 108 -1.66 -2.06 -18.08
CA VAL A 108 -2.70 -2.03 -17.04
C VAL A 108 -4.07 -2.03 -17.69
N PRO A 109 -4.87 -3.12 -17.59
CA PRO A 109 -6.25 -3.12 -18.03
C PRO A 109 -7.02 -1.96 -17.39
N THR A 110 -7.69 -1.16 -18.22
CA THR A 110 -8.30 0.09 -17.78
C THR A 110 -9.74 0.17 -18.31
N LEU A 111 -10.69 0.34 -17.37
CA LEU A 111 -12.11 0.60 -17.67
C LEU A 111 -12.40 2.09 -17.51
N ILE A 112 -12.87 2.73 -18.58
CA ILE A 112 -13.23 4.15 -18.62
C ILE A 112 -14.72 4.29 -18.86
N GLY A 113 -15.35 5.30 -18.25
CA GLY A 113 -16.76 5.62 -18.45
C GLY A 113 -17.70 4.88 -17.50
N ALA A 114 -17.19 3.98 -16.67
CA ALA A 114 -18.00 3.25 -15.70
C ALA A 114 -18.65 4.18 -14.67
N ASP A 115 -19.73 3.74 -14.05
CA ASP A 115 -20.34 4.40 -12.90
C ASP A 115 -19.54 4.09 -11.61
N THR A 116 -18.44 4.82 -11.43
CA THR A 116 -17.56 4.66 -10.26
C THR A 116 -18.26 4.92 -8.94
N ARG A 117 -19.36 5.70 -8.93
CA ARG A 117 -20.18 5.93 -7.74
C ARG A 117 -20.94 4.66 -7.35
N SER A 118 -21.60 4.02 -8.31
CA SER A 118 -22.33 2.76 -8.05
C SER A 118 -21.37 1.63 -7.65
N ILE A 119 -20.18 1.53 -8.28
CA ILE A 119 -19.11 0.60 -7.85
C ILE A 119 -18.73 0.86 -6.40
N THR A 120 -18.48 2.11 -6.03
CA THR A 120 -18.10 2.47 -4.65
C THR A 120 -19.20 2.12 -3.65
N ILE A 121 -20.47 2.32 -3.99
CA ILE A 121 -21.62 1.97 -3.14
C ILE A 121 -21.67 0.45 -2.95
N ALA A 122 -21.57 -0.34 -4.03
CA ALA A 122 -21.56 -1.80 -3.96
C ALA A 122 -20.42 -2.31 -3.05
N LEU A 123 -19.19 -1.80 -3.21
CA LEU A 123 -18.05 -2.17 -2.38
C LEU A 123 -18.19 -1.74 -0.90
N ARG A 124 -18.92 -0.67 -0.61
CA ARG A 124 -19.22 -0.27 0.78
C ARG A 124 -20.28 -1.13 1.44
N GLU A 125 -21.25 -1.61 0.66
CA GLU A 125 -22.36 -2.43 1.16
C GLU A 125 -21.95 -3.90 1.35
N HIS A 126 -21.15 -4.44 0.43
CA HIS A 126 -20.77 -5.86 0.40
C HIS A 126 -19.33 -6.12 0.89
N GLY A 127 -18.54 -5.09 1.14
CA GLY A 127 -17.10 -5.20 1.40
C GLY A 127 -16.27 -5.22 0.12
N THR A 128 -14.94 -5.30 0.28
CA THR A 128 -14.05 -5.57 -0.87
C THR A 128 -14.21 -7.03 -1.30
N ILE A 129 -14.43 -7.23 -2.59
CA ILE A 129 -14.71 -8.55 -3.17
C ILE A 129 -13.85 -8.79 -4.41
N ALA A 130 -13.70 -10.07 -4.77
CA ALA A 130 -13.02 -10.44 -6.00
C ALA A 130 -13.70 -9.83 -7.22
N GLY A 131 -12.89 -9.37 -8.17
CA GLY A 131 -13.34 -8.80 -9.43
C GLY A 131 -12.51 -9.28 -10.62
N ALA A 132 -13.12 -9.19 -11.81
CA ALA A 132 -12.47 -9.36 -13.11
C ALA A 132 -12.71 -8.10 -13.95
N LEU A 133 -11.64 -7.40 -14.30
CA LEU A 133 -11.69 -6.28 -15.22
C LEU A 133 -11.24 -6.76 -16.59
N ALA A 134 -12.17 -6.76 -17.54
CA ALA A 134 -11.96 -7.26 -18.90
C ALA A 134 -12.06 -6.14 -19.92
N VAL A 135 -11.13 -6.10 -20.87
CA VAL A 135 -11.08 -5.15 -21.98
C VAL A 135 -10.96 -5.93 -23.29
N GLY A 136 -11.88 -5.69 -24.24
CA GLY A 136 -11.97 -6.40 -25.53
C GLY A 136 -12.84 -7.65 -25.45
N ASP A 137 -13.41 -8.04 -26.58
CA ASP A 137 -14.40 -9.12 -26.68
C ASP A 137 -13.90 -10.47 -26.17
N GLY A 138 -12.62 -10.79 -26.42
CA GLY A 138 -12.00 -12.04 -25.96
C GLY A 138 -11.95 -12.11 -24.44
N ALA A 139 -11.50 -11.05 -23.77
CA ALA A 139 -11.42 -10.96 -22.32
C ALA A 139 -12.81 -10.97 -21.67
N LEU A 140 -13.77 -10.24 -22.27
CA LEU A 140 -15.17 -10.21 -21.82
C LEU A 140 -15.82 -11.60 -21.85
N GLY A 141 -15.55 -12.40 -22.90
CA GLY A 141 -16.07 -13.77 -23.01
C GLY A 141 -15.53 -14.76 -21.97
N GLU A 142 -14.41 -14.46 -21.33
CA GLU A 142 -13.78 -15.33 -20.32
C GLU A 142 -13.92 -14.84 -18.87
N ALA A 143 -14.31 -13.58 -18.69
CA ALA A 143 -14.22 -12.87 -17.41
C ALA A 143 -14.93 -13.60 -16.26
N GLU A 144 -16.21 -13.99 -16.47
CA GLU A 144 -16.99 -14.65 -15.40
C GLU A 144 -16.41 -16.00 -14.99
N ARG A 145 -15.98 -16.80 -15.98
CA ARG A 145 -15.34 -18.10 -15.69
C ARG A 145 -14.04 -17.91 -14.94
N LYS A 146 -13.19 -17.00 -15.39
CA LYS A 146 -11.90 -16.69 -14.72
C LYS A 146 -12.10 -16.13 -13.31
N LEU A 147 -13.12 -15.27 -13.11
CA LEU A 147 -13.48 -14.76 -11.81
C LEU A 147 -13.94 -15.89 -10.88
N ALA A 148 -14.79 -16.80 -11.36
CA ALA A 148 -15.25 -17.94 -10.58
C ALA A 148 -14.10 -18.88 -10.16
N ASP A 149 -13.06 -19.04 -11.02
CA ASP A 149 -11.87 -19.80 -10.69
C ASP A 149 -10.99 -19.05 -9.67
N PHE A 150 -10.86 -17.73 -9.81
CA PHE A 150 -10.10 -16.86 -8.92
C PHE A 150 -10.67 -16.83 -7.50
N VAL A 151 -11.99 -16.72 -7.33
CA VAL A 151 -12.68 -16.72 -6.02
C VAL A 151 -12.43 -18.03 -5.24
N ARG A 152 -12.21 -19.15 -5.93
CA ARG A 152 -11.89 -20.44 -5.29
C ARG A 152 -10.44 -20.58 -4.86
N GLY A 153 -9.58 -19.68 -5.32
CA GLY A 153 -8.16 -19.65 -4.98
C GLY A 153 -7.86 -18.75 -3.77
N ASP A 154 -6.60 -18.73 -3.41
CA ASP A 154 -6.09 -17.77 -2.42
C ASP A 154 -5.76 -16.45 -3.12
N ILE A 155 -6.57 -15.43 -2.86
CA ILE A 155 -6.49 -14.11 -3.51
C ILE A 155 -5.22 -13.36 -3.12
N ASP A 156 -4.74 -13.56 -1.89
CA ASP A 156 -3.61 -12.83 -1.32
C ASP A 156 -2.27 -13.57 -1.51
N ALA A 157 -2.30 -14.81 -1.99
CA ALA A 157 -1.11 -15.63 -2.11
C ALA A 157 -0.03 -15.01 -3.01
N GLY A 158 1.20 -14.87 -2.46
CA GLY A 158 2.38 -14.46 -3.20
C GLY A 158 2.42 -12.97 -3.58
N LEU A 159 1.50 -12.13 -3.11
CA LEU A 159 1.47 -10.71 -3.45
C LEU A 159 2.74 -9.99 -3.00
N VAL A 160 3.22 -10.20 -1.78
CA VAL A 160 4.46 -9.61 -1.28
C VAL A 160 5.65 -10.05 -2.14
N ALA A 161 5.77 -11.34 -2.46
CA ALA A 161 6.85 -11.87 -3.30
C ALA A 161 6.87 -11.27 -4.73
N SER A 162 5.73 -10.73 -5.21
CA SER A 162 5.62 -10.11 -6.52
C SER A 162 6.18 -8.68 -6.57
N VAL A 163 6.31 -8.00 -5.42
CA VAL A 163 6.72 -6.59 -5.31
C VAL A 163 7.95 -6.37 -4.44
N ALA A 164 8.28 -7.28 -3.53
CA ALA A 164 9.46 -7.18 -2.69
C ALA A 164 10.75 -7.44 -3.49
N THR A 165 11.87 -6.88 -3.01
CA THR A 165 13.20 -7.22 -3.54
C THR A 165 13.51 -8.71 -3.31
N ARG A 166 14.28 -9.30 -4.23
CA ARG A 166 14.79 -10.67 -4.10
C ARG A 166 16.24 -10.73 -3.67
N THR A 167 16.91 -9.59 -3.63
CA THR A 167 18.33 -9.49 -3.32
C THR A 167 18.57 -8.31 -2.39
N THR A 168 19.50 -8.47 -1.47
CA THR A 168 19.91 -7.39 -0.59
C THR A 168 20.58 -6.28 -1.39
N THR A 169 20.15 -5.04 -1.15
CA THR A 169 20.75 -3.84 -1.75
C THR A 169 21.08 -2.83 -0.65
N VAL A 170 21.96 -1.88 -0.96
CA VAL A 170 22.33 -0.81 -0.03
C VAL A 170 22.13 0.53 -0.73
N GLU A 171 21.43 1.44 -0.04
CA GLU A 171 21.12 2.79 -0.52
C GLU A 171 21.51 3.84 0.52
N GLY A 172 21.81 5.06 0.07
CA GLY A 172 22.19 6.19 0.92
C GLY A 172 23.71 6.39 1.05
N PRO A 173 24.14 7.36 1.87
CA PRO A 173 25.56 7.71 2.01
C PRO A 173 26.36 6.61 2.72
N GLU A 174 27.62 6.43 2.32
CA GLU A 174 28.51 5.39 2.88
C GLU A 174 28.72 5.55 4.39
N ASP A 175 28.81 6.79 4.87
CA ASP A 175 28.99 7.17 6.28
C ASP A 175 27.68 7.38 7.04
N GLY A 176 26.53 7.04 6.41
CA GLY A 176 25.22 7.17 7.01
C GLY A 176 24.97 6.21 8.17
N VAL A 177 23.96 6.54 8.98
CA VAL A 177 23.49 5.67 10.06
C VAL A 177 23.00 4.34 9.50
N PRO A 178 23.58 3.18 9.86
CA PRO A 178 23.16 1.89 9.31
C PRO A 178 21.76 1.52 9.80
N VAL A 179 20.86 1.33 8.84
CA VAL A 179 19.46 0.93 9.06
C VAL A 179 19.18 -0.27 8.18
N ALA A 180 18.55 -1.31 8.72
CA ALA A 180 18.00 -2.40 7.91
C ALA A 180 16.53 -2.11 7.58
N LEU A 181 16.10 -2.45 6.38
CA LEU A 181 14.71 -2.37 5.95
C LEU A 181 14.29 -3.71 5.38
N ILE A 182 13.32 -4.36 6.03
CA ILE A 182 12.68 -5.59 5.54
C ILE A 182 11.64 -5.17 4.52
N ASP A 183 11.84 -5.58 3.27
CA ASP A 183 11.03 -5.13 2.13
C ASP A 183 9.88 -6.10 1.86
N CYS A 184 8.67 -5.68 2.25
CA CYS A 184 7.41 -6.33 1.89
C CYS A 184 6.68 -5.64 0.73
N GLY A 185 7.29 -4.61 0.14
CA GLY A 185 6.71 -3.74 -0.89
C GLY A 185 6.96 -2.27 -0.55
N VAL A 186 8.24 -1.91 -0.38
CA VAL A 186 8.63 -0.57 0.06
C VAL A 186 8.31 0.50 -0.97
N LYS A 187 7.72 1.60 -0.51
CA LYS A 187 7.52 2.81 -1.30
C LYS A 187 8.82 3.62 -1.33
N ARG A 188 9.16 4.14 -2.51
CA ARG A 188 10.34 5.01 -2.69
C ARG A 188 10.35 6.22 -1.74
N ALA A 189 9.19 6.73 -1.35
CA ALA A 189 9.08 7.84 -0.40
C ALA A 189 9.64 7.47 0.98
N ILE A 190 9.46 6.24 1.46
CA ILE A 190 10.04 5.79 2.75
C ILE A 190 11.56 5.80 2.69
N LEU A 191 12.15 5.28 1.60
CA LEU A 191 13.60 5.31 1.42
C LEU A 191 14.13 6.75 1.42
N ARG A 192 13.43 7.68 0.76
CA ARG A 192 13.78 9.12 0.74
C ARG A 192 13.69 9.76 2.12
N GLU A 193 12.66 9.45 2.92
CA GLU A 193 12.53 9.97 4.30
C GLU A 193 13.68 9.49 5.17
N LEU A 194 14.02 8.21 5.13
CA LEU A 194 15.14 7.65 5.89
C LEU A 194 16.49 8.23 5.43
N GLN A 195 16.72 8.36 4.11
CA GLN A 195 17.92 8.99 3.57
C GLN A 195 18.05 10.47 3.96
N ALA A 196 16.93 11.21 4.00
CA ALA A 196 16.91 12.60 4.45
C ALA A 196 17.30 12.74 5.94
N LEU A 197 17.14 11.70 6.73
CA LEU A 197 17.64 11.60 8.12
C LEU A 197 19.07 11.07 8.22
N GLY A 198 19.77 10.91 7.10
CA GLY A 198 21.15 10.45 7.04
C GLY A 198 21.32 8.93 7.16
N ALA A 199 20.29 8.14 6.88
CA ALA A 199 20.38 6.69 6.93
C ALA A 199 21.16 6.12 5.74
N ARG A 200 22.00 5.10 6.03
CA ARG A 200 22.49 4.11 5.07
C ARG A 200 21.63 2.87 5.21
N ILE A 201 20.80 2.60 4.19
CA ILE A 201 19.73 1.63 4.26
C ILE A 201 20.16 0.34 3.59
N THR A 202 20.22 -0.77 4.34
CA THR A 202 20.30 -2.11 3.79
C THR A 202 18.88 -2.62 3.59
N VAL A 203 18.44 -2.72 2.34
CA VAL A 203 17.12 -3.26 1.97
C VAL A 203 17.26 -4.77 1.82
N LEU A 204 16.50 -5.54 2.60
CA LEU A 204 16.54 -7.00 2.62
C LEU A 204 15.21 -7.57 2.15
N PRO A 205 15.21 -8.78 1.54
CA PRO A 205 13.97 -9.50 1.23
C PRO A 205 13.08 -9.69 2.47
N TYR A 206 11.76 -9.79 2.25
CA TYR A 206 10.76 -10.00 3.33
C TYR A 206 10.99 -11.31 4.11
N ASP A 207 11.60 -12.31 3.50
CA ASP A 207 11.89 -13.64 4.06
C ASP A 207 13.32 -13.75 4.64
N ALA A 208 14.05 -12.63 4.76
CA ALA A 208 15.37 -12.61 5.37
C ALA A 208 15.31 -13.06 6.85
N SER A 209 16.24 -13.91 7.26
CA SER A 209 16.39 -14.36 8.64
C SER A 209 16.90 -13.25 9.56
N SER A 210 16.71 -13.40 10.87
CA SER A 210 17.22 -12.44 11.87
C SER A 210 18.75 -12.30 11.81
N ASP A 211 19.47 -13.36 11.48
CA ASP A 211 20.94 -13.33 11.35
C ASP A 211 21.36 -12.54 10.11
N GLU A 212 20.67 -12.69 8.97
CA GLU A 212 20.90 -11.88 7.76
C GLU A 212 20.63 -10.40 8.03
N VAL A 213 19.53 -10.07 8.73
CA VAL A 213 19.22 -8.70 9.13
C VAL A 213 20.33 -8.13 10.00
N MET A 214 20.76 -8.88 11.03
CA MET A 214 21.80 -8.43 11.99
C MET A 214 23.21 -8.41 11.41
N ALA A 215 23.48 -9.16 10.32
CA ALA A 215 24.76 -9.12 9.60
C ALA A 215 25.08 -7.73 9.03
N SER A 216 24.06 -6.91 8.73
CA SER A 216 24.23 -5.50 8.33
C SER A 216 24.59 -4.56 9.48
N GLN A 217 24.65 -5.05 10.72
CA GLN A 217 24.89 -4.30 11.97
C GLN A 217 23.98 -3.06 12.11
N PRO A 218 22.68 -3.22 11.94
CA PRO A 218 21.76 -2.09 11.91
C PRO A 218 21.61 -1.47 13.31
N LYS A 219 21.45 -0.14 13.33
CA LYS A 219 21.11 0.61 14.55
C LYS A 219 19.58 0.66 14.77
N ALA A 220 18.81 0.38 13.72
CA ALA A 220 17.35 0.20 13.75
C ALA A 220 16.92 -0.67 12.57
N VAL A 221 15.79 -1.36 12.72
CA VAL A 221 15.13 -2.13 11.67
C VAL A 221 13.78 -1.52 11.37
N PHE A 222 13.52 -1.26 10.09
CA PHE A 222 12.23 -0.83 9.58
C PHE A 222 11.56 -1.98 8.83
N VAL A 223 10.24 -2.10 8.98
CA VAL A 223 9.42 -3.05 8.23
C VAL A 223 8.49 -2.24 7.33
N SER A 224 8.59 -2.49 6.03
CA SER A 224 7.88 -1.70 5.03
C SER A 224 6.39 -1.99 4.97
N PRO A 225 5.58 -1.14 4.31
CA PRO A 225 4.25 -1.51 3.83
C PRO A 225 4.34 -2.64 2.80
N GLY A 226 3.19 -3.18 2.42
CA GLY A 226 3.05 -4.20 1.40
C GLY A 226 1.60 -4.65 1.22
N PRO A 227 1.33 -5.49 0.21
CA PRO A 227 0.01 -6.02 -0.09
C PRO A 227 -0.32 -7.30 0.68
N GLY A 228 -1.60 -7.67 0.71
CA GLY A 228 -2.09 -8.97 1.16
C GLY A 228 -2.36 -9.10 2.65
N ASP A 229 -2.59 -10.33 3.10
CA ASP A 229 -2.83 -10.68 4.49
C ASP A 229 -1.49 -10.79 5.26
N PRO A 230 -1.31 -10.09 6.39
CA PRO A 230 -0.08 -10.21 7.19
C PRO A 230 0.17 -11.64 7.70
N THR A 231 -0.86 -12.48 7.85
CA THR A 231 -0.71 -13.86 8.32
C THR A 231 -0.06 -14.79 7.29
N ASP A 232 0.01 -14.37 6.01
CA ASP A 232 0.69 -15.11 4.93
C ASP A 232 2.22 -14.98 4.97
N LEU A 233 2.75 -14.22 5.94
CA LEU A 233 4.17 -13.95 6.09
C LEU A 233 4.78 -14.53 7.37
N PRO A 234 4.62 -15.84 7.65
CA PRO A 234 5.07 -16.44 8.91
C PRO A 234 6.59 -16.31 9.10
N VAL A 235 7.39 -16.40 8.04
CA VAL A 235 8.85 -16.24 8.12
C VAL A 235 9.22 -14.83 8.59
N THR A 236 8.59 -13.80 8.04
CA THR A 236 8.82 -12.41 8.46
C THR A 236 8.42 -12.20 9.92
N ILE A 237 7.26 -12.75 10.33
CA ILE A 237 6.77 -12.68 11.72
C ILE A 237 7.79 -13.34 12.68
N ASP A 238 8.32 -14.50 12.34
CA ASP A 238 9.30 -15.21 13.16
C ASP A 238 10.62 -14.44 13.24
N THR A 239 11.11 -13.89 12.13
CA THR A 239 12.28 -13.00 12.10
C THR A 239 12.09 -11.79 13.04
N LEU A 240 10.93 -11.13 12.97
CA LEU A 240 10.63 -10.00 13.85
C LEU A 240 10.56 -10.41 15.33
N ARG A 241 10.02 -11.60 15.61
CA ARG A 241 9.97 -12.17 16.97
C ARG A 241 11.38 -12.38 17.55
N GLU A 242 12.31 -12.86 16.73
CA GLU A 242 13.72 -13.06 17.12
C GLU A 242 14.49 -11.74 17.28
N LEU A 243 14.10 -10.68 16.59
CA LEU A 243 14.72 -9.35 16.67
C LEU A 243 14.25 -8.54 17.89
N ARG A 244 13.18 -8.96 18.59
CA ARG A 244 12.66 -8.25 19.78
C ARG A 244 13.75 -8.09 20.84
N GLY A 245 13.92 -6.86 21.33
CA GLY A 245 14.92 -6.52 22.36
C GLY A 245 16.37 -6.50 21.87
N ARG A 246 16.65 -6.89 20.63
CA ARG A 246 18.01 -6.88 20.05
C ARG A 246 18.34 -5.58 19.33
N THR A 247 17.33 -4.91 18.80
CA THR A 247 17.46 -3.67 18.02
C THR A 247 16.16 -2.88 18.07
N PRO A 248 16.16 -1.55 17.88
CA PRO A 248 14.96 -0.77 17.62
C PRO A 248 14.18 -1.29 16.42
N LEU A 249 12.82 -1.38 16.53
CA LEU A 249 11.94 -1.91 15.49
C LEU A 249 10.84 -0.89 15.16
N PHE A 250 10.70 -0.55 13.89
CA PHE A 250 9.68 0.38 13.41
C PHE A 250 8.91 -0.21 12.23
N GLY A 251 7.59 -0.02 12.20
CA GLY A 251 6.73 -0.60 11.16
C GLY A 251 5.75 0.40 10.57
N VAL A 252 5.55 0.30 9.24
CA VAL A 252 4.58 1.09 8.50
C VAL A 252 3.58 0.17 7.81
N CYS A 253 2.29 0.40 8.01
CA CYS A 253 1.17 -0.29 7.37
C CYS A 253 1.24 -1.81 7.57
N LEU A 254 1.62 -2.62 6.58
CA LEU A 254 1.84 -4.06 6.75
C LEU A 254 2.89 -4.33 7.85
N GLY A 255 3.94 -3.50 7.93
CA GLY A 255 4.95 -3.61 8.99
C GLY A 255 4.39 -3.39 10.41
N HIS A 256 3.37 -2.54 10.57
CA HIS A 256 2.64 -2.38 11.84
C HIS A 256 1.89 -3.68 12.20
N GLN A 257 1.23 -4.30 11.24
CA GLN A 257 0.49 -5.55 11.42
C GLN A 257 1.44 -6.72 11.77
N LEU A 258 2.55 -6.84 11.03
CA LEU A 258 3.55 -7.88 11.26
C LEU A 258 4.22 -7.75 12.64
N LEU A 259 4.53 -6.54 13.08
CA LEU A 259 5.05 -6.30 14.43
C LEU A 259 4.02 -6.65 15.50
N ALA A 260 2.74 -6.31 15.34
CA ALA A 260 1.68 -6.73 16.27
C ALA A 260 1.61 -8.25 16.38
N LEU A 261 1.62 -8.98 15.26
CA LEU A 261 1.63 -10.46 15.22
C LEU A 261 2.91 -11.04 15.88
N ALA A 262 4.07 -10.44 15.64
CA ALA A 262 5.32 -10.88 16.25
C ALA A 262 5.31 -10.73 17.78
N TYR A 263 4.57 -9.78 18.31
CA TYR A 263 4.37 -9.58 19.75
C TYR A 263 3.20 -10.39 20.32
N GLY A 264 2.46 -11.14 19.51
CA GLY A 264 1.38 -12.01 19.95
C GLY A 264 -0.02 -11.38 19.89
N GLY A 265 -0.14 -10.21 19.27
CA GLY A 265 -1.42 -9.62 18.90
C GLY A 265 -2.07 -10.33 17.71
N SER A 266 -3.22 -9.84 17.29
CA SER A 266 -3.98 -10.36 16.15
C SER A 266 -4.40 -9.26 15.18
N THR A 267 -4.70 -9.66 13.95
CA THR A 267 -5.22 -8.80 12.90
C THR A 267 -6.56 -9.30 12.39
N TYR A 268 -7.33 -8.42 11.77
CA TYR A 268 -8.61 -8.76 11.15
C TYR A 268 -8.81 -7.99 9.84
N LYS A 269 -9.57 -8.56 8.92
CA LYS A 269 -9.92 -7.92 7.65
C LYS A 269 -11.03 -6.89 7.87
N LEU A 270 -10.81 -5.66 7.39
CA LEU A 270 -11.82 -4.60 7.38
C LEU A 270 -12.84 -4.86 6.25
N PRO A 271 -14.10 -4.46 6.40
CA PRO A 271 -15.11 -4.68 5.37
C PRO A 271 -14.71 -4.12 4.00
N TYR A 272 -14.22 -2.88 3.93
CA TYR A 272 -13.79 -2.24 2.69
C TYR A 272 -12.41 -1.57 2.78
N GLY A 273 -11.73 -1.68 3.94
CA GLY A 273 -10.41 -1.10 4.17
C GLY A 273 -10.39 0.44 4.16
N HIS A 274 -9.21 1.00 4.42
CA HIS A 274 -8.98 2.44 4.35
C HIS A 274 -8.07 2.76 3.17
N ARG A 275 -8.56 3.61 2.21
CA ARG A 275 -7.77 4.05 1.04
C ARG A 275 -8.06 5.50 0.73
N GLY A 276 -7.00 6.31 0.72
CA GLY A 276 -7.06 7.76 0.46
C GLY A 276 -6.25 8.58 1.45
N GLY A 277 -6.16 9.89 1.20
CA GLY A 277 -5.36 10.84 1.99
C GLY A 277 -6.18 11.72 2.94
N ASN A 278 -7.31 11.25 3.45
CA ASN A 278 -8.29 12.06 4.19
C ASN A 278 -8.77 11.38 5.49
N GLN A 279 -7.94 10.54 6.08
CA GLN A 279 -8.29 9.80 7.30
C GLN A 279 -7.81 10.57 8.54
N PRO A 280 -8.71 11.05 9.42
CA PRO A 280 -8.33 11.71 10.66
C PRO A 280 -7.93 10.67 11.71
N VAL A 281 -6.74 10.83 12.26
CA VAL A 281 -6.18 9.98 13.30
C VAL A 281 -5.87 10.82 14.53
N ARG A 282 -6.28 10.36 15.70
CA ARG A 282 -6.02 11.01 16.99
C ARG A 282 -5.01 10.21 17.79
N ASP A 283 -3.99 10.88 18.31
CA ASP A 283 -3.03 10.28 19.23
C ASP A 283 -3.52 10.31 20.69
N VAL A 284 -2.77 9.64 21.58
CA VAL A 284 -3.09 9.59 23.03
C VAL A 284 -2.98 10.95 23.73
N ALA A 285 -2.28 11.94 23.15
CA ALA A 285 -2.21 13.31 23.65
C ALA A 285 -3.42 14.16 23.20
N GLY A 286 -4.27 13.62 22.30
CA GLY A 286 -5.43 14.31 21.75
C GLY A 286 -5.12 15.12 20.48
N GLU A 287 -3.89 15.10 19.97
CA GLU A 287 -3.55 15.72 18.68
C GLU A 287 -4.25 14.94 17.55
N VAL A 288 -4.88 15.68 16.63
CA VAL A 288 -5.50 15.09 15.43
C VAL A 288 -4.69 15.48 14.21
N ILE A 289 -4.30 14.49 13.43
CA ILE A 289 -3.60 14.64 12.16
C ILE A 289 -4.41 13.99 11.04
N VAL A 290 -4.27 14.50 9.82
CA VAL A 290 -4.84 13.87 8.63
C VAL A 290 -3.78 12.98 7.98
N THR A 291 -4.17 11.74 7.64
CA THR A 291 -3.24 10.70 7.22
C THR A 291 -3.63 10.04 5.91
N ALA A 292 -2.65 9.44 5.25
CA ALA A 292 -2.83 8.64 4.05
C ALA A 292 -2.88 7.14 4.40
N HIS A 293 -3.80 6.41 3.79
CA HIS A 293 -4.02 4.99 4.03
C HIS A 293 -4.13 4.20 2.73
N ASN A 294 -3.68 2.96 2.79
CA ASN A 294 -3.93 1.91 1.80
C ASN A 294 -3.77 0.54 2.47
N HIS A 295 -4.80 0.10 3.18
CA HIS A 295 -4.80 -1.21 3.83
C HIS A 295 -6.20 -1.83 3.90
N GLY A 296 -6.25 -3.17 3.85
CA GLY A 296 -7.47 -3.97 4.02
C GLY A 296 -7.56 -4.67 5.38
N TYR A 297 -6.46 -4.71 6.14
CA TYR A 297 -6.37 -5.35 7.45
C TYR A 297 -6.04 -4.32 8.52
N ALA A 298 -6.45 -4.58 9.75
CA ALA A 298 -6.15 -3.76 10.92
C ALA A 298 -5.72 -4.63 12.11
N VAL A 299 -4.97 -4.05 13.03
CA VAL A 299 -4.59 -4.68 14.30
C VAL A 299 -5.76 -4.57 15.28
N ASP A 300 -6.13 -5.68 15.92
CA ASP A 300 -7.06 -5.68 17.04
C ASP A 300 -6.36 -5.10 18.28
N ALA A 301 -6.72 -3.88 18.64
CA ALA A 301 -6.15 -3.19 19.80
C ALA A 301 -6.34 -3.97 21.12
N ALA A 302 -7.42 -4.73 21.26
CA ALA A 302 -7.70 -5.52 22.46
C ALA A 302 -6.80 -6.77 22.56
N SER A 303 -6.18 -7.19 21.45
CA SER A 303 -5.27 -8.33 21.42
C SER A 303 -3.81 -7.95 21.73
N LEU A 304 -3.49 -6.66 21.81
CA LEU A 304 -2.12 -6.24 22.09
C LEU A 304 -1.70 -6.69 23.50
N PRO A 305 -0.50 -7.29 23.66
CA PRO A 305 -0.03 -7.70 24.98
C PRO A 305 0.31 -6.48 25.85
N ASP A 306 0.40 -6.67 27.18
CA ASP A 306 0.62 -5.60 28.16
C ASP A 306 1.89 -4.76 27.92
N GLU A 307 2.88 -5.31 27.24
CA GLU A 307 4.13 -4.62 26.88
C GLU A 307 3.95 -3.59 25.76
N LEU A 308 2.87 -3.69 24.98
CA LEU A 308 2.49 -2.73 23.94
C LEU A 308 1.34 -1.84 24.40
N GLU A 309 1.33 -0.60 23.96
CA GLU A 309 0.19 0.30 24.16
C GLU A 309 -0.26 0.90 22.83
N ALA A 310 -1.57 0.89 22.60
CA ALA A 310 -2.17 1.57 21.46
C ALA A 310 -1.98 3.10 21.63
N THR A 311 -1.43 3.74 20.62
CA THR A 311 -1.07 5.17 20.66
C THR A 311 -1.90 6.04 19.75
N MET A 312 -2.55 5.46 18.75
CA MET A 312 -3.30 6.20 17.74
C MET A 312 -4.58 5.46 17.36
N THR A 313 -5.64 6.24 17.07
CA THR A 313 -6.98 5.72 16.75
C THR A 313 -7.57 6.50 15.57
N ASN A 314 -8.15 5.79 14.60
CA ASN A 314 -8.93 6.38 13.52
C ASN A 314 -10.24 6.97 14.06
N LEU A 315 -10.54 8.22 13.70
CA LEU A 315 -11.75 8.90 14.20
C LEU A 315 -13.01 8.52 13.42
N ASN A 316 -12.89 7.84 12.28
CA ASN A 316 -14.05 7.42 11.50
C ASN A 316 -14.69 6.15 12.06
N ASP A 317 -13.90 5.19 12.56
CA ASP A 317 -14.40 3.86 12.94
C ASP A 317 -13.75 3.27 14.21
N GLY A 318 -12.78 3.96 14.82
CA GLY A 318 -12.12 3.53 16.04
C GLY A 318 -11.04 2.46 15.85
N THR A 319 -10.63 2.15 14.62
CA THR A 319 -9.54 1.20 14.36
C THR A 319 -8.22 1.66 14.96
N ASN A 320 -7.35 0.70 15.34
CA ASN A 320 -6.00 0.98 15.81
C ASN A 320 -5.14 1.49 14.67
N GLU A 321 -4.54 2.66 14.87
CA GLU A 321 -3.69 3.32 13.89
C GLU A 321 -2.21 3.39 14.31
N GLY A 322 -1.88 2.89 15.48
CA GLY A 322 -0.51 2.81 15.94
C GLY A 322 -0.39 2.26 17.34
N PHE A 323 0.76 1.69 17.61
CA PHE A 323 1.18 1.27 18.95
C PHE A 323 2.66 1.54 19.17
N GLN A 324 3.07 1.52 20.44
CA GLN A 324 4.46 1.54 20.85
C GLN A 324 4.71 0.55 21.99
N HIS A 325 5.95 0.12 22.15
CA HIS A 325 6.36 -0.65 23.32
C HIS A 325 6.66 0.29 24.50
N ARG A 326 6.26 -0.11 25.71
CA ARG A 326 6.34 0.73 26.91
C ARG A 326 7.76 1.08 27.35
N THR A 327 8.75 0.26 26.99
CA THR A 327 10.14 0.40 27.48
C THR A 327 11.22 0.26 26.41
N LEU A 328 10.92 -0.40 25.28
CA LEU A 328 11.85 -0.58 24.17
C LEU A 328 11.55 0.42 23.05
N PRO A 329 12.53 0.80 22.23
CA PRO A 329 12.31 1.65 21.06
C PRO A 329 11.63 0.85 19.93
N VAL A 330 10.38 0.51 20.14
CA VAL A 330 9.53 -0.18 19.18
C VAL A 330 8.25 0.62 18.99
N ALA A 331 7.96 1.01 17.76
CA ALA A 331 6.74 1.74 17.43
C ALA A 331 6.32 1.45 15.99
N ALA A 332 5.02 1.46 15.74
CA ALA A 332 4.50 1.23 14.41
C ALA A 332 3.20 1.99 14.19
N VAL A 333 2.92 2.34 12.92
CA VAL A 333 1.68 3.01 12.52
C VAL A 333 1.05 2.32 11.32
N GLN A 334 -0.28 2.32 11.29
CA GLN A 334 -1.06 1.69 10.22
C GLN A 334 -1.12 2.56 8.96
N PHE A 335 -1.13 3.87 9.11
CA PHE A 335 -1.13 4.81 8.00
C PHE A 335 0.28 5.01 7.41
N HIS A 336 0.35 5.78 6.31
CA HIS A 336 1.58 6.10 5.60
C HIS A 336 2.14 7.46 6.01
N PRO A 337 3.11 7.53 6.97
CA PRO A 337 3.66 8.81 7.42
C PRO A 337 4.51 9.51 6.34
N GLU A 338 5.02 8.78 5.37
CA GLU A 338 5.73 9.30 4.20
C GLU A 338 4.79 10.04 3.23
N ALA A 339 3.47 9.91 3.40
CA ALA A 339 2.45 10.35 2.45
C ALA A 339 2.63 9.68 1.06
N SER A 340 2.67 10.42 -0.04
CA SER A 340 2.92 9.94 -1.41
C SER A 340 1.95 8.83 -1.88
N PRO A 341 0.66 9.18 -2.11
CA PRO A 341 0.06 10.51 -1.96
C PRO A 341 -0.39 10.78 -0.53
N GLY A 342 -0.67 12.05 -0.22
CA GLY A 342 -1.36 12.43 0.99
C GLY A 342 -0.82 13.66 1.69
N PRO A 343 -1.43 14.03 2.83
CA PRO A 343 -0.97 15.13 3.67
C PRO A 343 0.36 14.78 4.36
N PHE A 344 1.11 15.82 4.71
CA PHE A 344 2.46 15.68 5.30
C PHE A 344 2.48 15.78 6.84
N ASP A 345 1.34 15.79 7.49
CA ASP A 345 1.20 15.99 8.94
C ASP A 345 2.00 14.96 9.74
N ALA A 346 2.08 13.73 9.22
CA ALA A 346 2.71 12.59 9.89
C ALA A 346 4.22 12.43 9.62
N ARG A 347 4.83 13.15 8.66
CA ARG A 347 6.25 12.96 8.28
C ARG A 347 7.23 13.07 9.45
N LYS A 348 6.89 13.90 10.46
CA LYS A 348 7.68 14.06 11.68
C LYS A 348 7.91 12.73 12.45
N LEU A 349 7.12 11.67 12.20
CA LEU A 349 7.25 10.39 12.89
C LEU A 349 8.58 9.69 12.61
N PHE A 350 9.11 9.76 11.40
CA PHE A 350 10.41 9.16 11.08
C PHE A 350 11.53 9.77 11.93
N ALA A 351 11.55 11.10 12.08
CA ALA A 351 12.53 11.77 12.95
C ALA A 351 12.34 11.38 14.42
N ARG A 352 11.09 11.31 14.91
CA ARG A 352 10.81 10.86 16.30
C ARG A 352 11.28 9.42 16.53
N TRP A 353 11.14 8.52 15.56
CA TRP A 353 11.64 7.15 15.65
C TRP A 353 13.17 7.10 15.71
N PHE A 354 13.84 7.91 14.90
CA PHE A 354 15.30 8.07 14.98
C PHE A 354 15.74 8.59 16.34
N GLU A 355 15.06 9.59 16.89
CA GLU A 355 15.31 10.11 18.26
C GLU A 355 15.13 9.02 19.31
N SER A 356 14.03 8.27 19.27
CA SER A 356 13.74 7.20 20.24
C SER A 356 14.77 6.06 20.20
N ALA A 357 15.39 5.83 19.05
CA ALA A 357 16.48 4.88 18.86
C ALA A 357 17.88 5.46 19.19
N GLY A 358 17.96 6.74 19.59
CA GLY A 358 19.24 7.42 19.86
C GLY A 358 20.06 7.70 18.60
N LEU A 359 19.43 7.83 17.43
CA LEU A 359 20.08 7.96 16.12
C LEU A 359 20.09 9.39 15.55
N SER A 360 19.51 10.36 16.25
CA SER A 360 19.51 11.77 15.80
C SER A 360 20.95 12.27 15.64
N GLN A 361 21.27 12.82 14.46
CA GLN A 361 22.51 13.56 14.30
C GLN A 361 22.45 14.82 15.17
N ARG A 362 23.46 15.04 15.98
CA ARG A 362 23.64 16.25 16.80
C ARG A 362 23.95 17.47 15.94
#